data_5036c75cf9fdad8cec4fae8fd52964a2
#
_entry.id   5036c75cf9fdad8cec4fae8fd52964a2
#
_cell.length_a   1.000
_cell.length_b   1.000
_cell.length_c   1.000
_cell.angle_alpha   90.00
_cell.angle_beta   90.00
_cell.angle_gamma   90.00
#
_symmetry.space_group_name_H-M   'P 1'
#
loop_
_entity.id
_entity.type
_entity.pdbx_description
1 polymer ?
#
loop_
_entity_poly.entity_id
_entity_poly.type
_entity_poly.pdbx_seq_one_letter_code
_entity_poly.pdbx_strand_id
1 'polypeptide(L)'
;MIRNVHERRIAAPLAQVEPLLHSLGTRDDRLWPRAPRDPMVLRHPDGGGLRAGASGGHGPVRYTVEEYEPGRRVTFRMRRKTGLGNAWHGMVAEPTPDGGTLLRHELEVSSTGAMRIPWPLVVRSMHNCYAEDALDRAERELGVGPAHEHRHSPWTRVLERRLRRRVTSTAPLFDGLAAAGLPRIDVTDAFRTDLLPGDGIDPIAWTTAAFSAVPGWVLALLRIRDALVRVVGIRTADDHPGAMFPLHGASATEAMVGIDDRHLDFRLITTVDEEARWVTMTTIVHLHSPLGRLYWSVVRHFHPVVLRSLLRHAASPAGFDRLLELQPARLVADLS
;
A
#
# COMPACT_ATOMS: atom_id res chain seq x y z
N MET A 1 -11.05 -26.64 -17.08
CA MET A 1 -9.76 -25.91 -17.00
C MET A 1 -9.99 -24.52 -17.57
N ILE A 2 -9.56 -23.48 -16.87
CA ILE A 2 -9.64 -22.09 -17.31
C ILE A 2 -8.20 -21.67 -17.64
N ARG A 3 -7.98 -21.16 -18.83
CA ARG A 3 -6.69 -20.58 -19.27
C ARG A 3 -6.91 -19.12 -19.63
N ASN A 4 -6.03 -18.25 -19.13
CA ASN A 4 -6.03 -16.83 -19.45
C ASN A 4 -4.59 -16.42 -19.78
N VAL A 5 -4.40 -15.88 -20.99
CA VAL A 5 -3.09 -15.55 -21.55
C VAL A 5 -3.12 -14.12 -22.03
N HIS A 6 -2.11 -13.35 -21.64
CA HIS A 6 -1.83 -11.98 -22.10
C HIS A 6 -0.43 -11.94 -22.65
N GLU A 7 -0.24 -11.39 -23.83
CA GLU A 7 1.07 -11.33 -24.48
C GLU A 7 1.30 -10.00 -25.16
N ARG A 8 2.56 -9.58 -25.19
CA ARG A 8 2.98 -8.34 -25.83
C ARG A 8 4.29 -8.57 -26.58
N ARG A 9 4.34 -8.12 -27.84
CA ARG A 9 5.60 -8.00 -28.58
C ARG A 9 6.26 -6.69 -28.20
N ILE A 10 7.39 -6.80 -27.55
CA ILE A 10 8.19 -5.66 -27.09
C ILE A 10 9.31 -5.43 -28.11
N ALA A 11 9.40 -4.20 -28.60
CA ALA A 11 10.42 -3.79 -29.58
C ALA A 11 11.80 -3.58 -28.91
N ALA A 12 12.19 -4.52 -28.07
CA ALA A 12 13.48 -4.55 -27.39
C ALA A 12 14.02 -5.98 -27.33
N PRO A 13 15.34 -6.19 -27.46
CA PRO A 13 15.95 -7.51 -27.40
C PRO A 13 15.79 -8.15 -26.00
N LEU A 14 15.75 -9.47 -25.96
CA LEU A 14 15.54 -10.25 -24.74
C LEU A 14 16.49 -9.82 -23.60
N ALA A 15 17.75 -9.55 -23.88
CA ALA A 15 18.73 -9.10 -22.90
C ALA A 15 18.33 -7.82 -22.14
N GLN A 16 17.46 -6.98 -22.70
CA GLN A 16 16.91 -5.81 -22.01
C GLN A 16 15.66 -6.15 -21.18
N VAL A 17 14.91 -7.19 -21.54
CA VAL A 17 13.71 -7.65 -20.84
C VAL A 17 14.07 -8.54 -19.64
N GLU A 18 15.11 -9.33 -19.74
CA GLU A 18 15.59 -10.24 -18.67
C GLU A 18 15.72 -9.56 -17.30
N PRO A 19 16.34 -8.34 -17.17
CA PRO A 19 16.45 -7.65 -15.90
C PRO A 19 15.08 -7.27 -15.29
N LEU A 20 14.07 -6.96 -16.13
CA LEU A 20 12.72 -6.66 -15.65
C LEU A 20 12.09 -7.90 -15.02
N LEU A 21 12.18 -9.05 -15.69
CA LEU A 21 11.64 -10.30 -15.16
C LEU A 21 12.38 -10.73 -13.88
N HIS A 22 13.69 -10.51 -13.81
CA HIS A 22 14.50 -10.79 -12.62
C HIS A 22 14.13 -9.93 -11.42
N SER A 23 13.68 -8.68 -11.65
CA SER A 23 13.28 -7.75 -10.59
C SER A 23 11.95 -8.09 -9.92
N LEU A 24 11.15 -8.99 -10.52
CA LEU A 24 9.77 -9.27 -10.12
C LEU A 24 9.66 -9.69 -8.66
N GLY A 25 8.81 -8.99 -7.91
CA GLY A 25 8.54 -9.24 -6.49
C GLY A 25 9.67 -8.83 -5.54
N THR A 26 10.70 -8.14 -6.04
CA THR A 26 11.78 -7.54 -5.23
C THR A 26 11.42 -6.10 -4.82
N ARG A 27 12.29 -5.45 -4.04
CA ARG A 27 12.15 -4.01 -3.72
C ARG A 27 12.24 -3.12 -4.97
N ASP A 28 13.08 -3.53 -5.93
CA ASP A 28 13.33 -2.79 -7.18
C ASP A 28 12.50 -3.35 -8.33
N ASP A 29 11.31 -3.87 -8.04
CA ASP A 29 10.42 -4.44 -9.05
C ASP A 29 10.07 -3.41 -10.12
N ARG A 30 10.46 -3.71 -11.35
CA ARG A 30 10.27 -2.87 -12.54
C ARG A 30 9.23 -3.43 -13.50
N LEU A 31 8.65 -4.59 -13.18
CA LEU A 31 7.71 -5.29 -14.05
C LEU A 31 6.30 -5.33 -13.47
N TRP A 32 6.13 -5.65 -12.17
CA TRP A 32 4.81 -5.71 -11.57
C TRP A 32 4.16 -4.33 -11.54
N PRO A 33 2.83 -4.20 -11.81
CA PRO A 33 2.16 -2.90 -11.83
C PRO A 33 2.29 -2.19 -10.49
N ARG A 34 2.54 -0.88 -10.55
CA ARG A 34 2.51 0.02 -9.39
C ARG A 34 1.09 0.51 -9.10
N ALA A 35 0.98 1.42 -8.15
CA ALA A 35 -0.29 2.04 -7.80
C ALA A 35 -1.17 2.33 -9.04
N PRO A 36 -2.48 2.04 -8.96
CA PRO A 36 -3.26 1.64 -7.79
C PRO A 36 -3.32 0.12 -7.52
N ARG A 37 -2.38 -0.67 -8.04
CA ARG A 37 -2.29 -2.13 -7.82
C ARG A 37 -1.58 -2.46 -6.53
N ASP A 38 -1.98 -3.58 -5.91
CA ASP A 38 -1.23 -4.12 -4.78
C ASP A 38 0.13 -4.61 -5.27
N PRO A 39 1.23 -4.25 -4.59
CA PRO A 39 2.56 -4.71 -4.96
C PRO A 39 2.69 -6.23 -4.83
N MET A 40 3.50 -6.82 -5.69
CA MET A 40 3.98 -8.18 -5.52
C MET A 40 5.17 -8.17 -4.57
N VAL A 41 5.16 -9.02 -3.57
CA VAL A 41 6.29 -9.19 -2.65
C VAL A 41 6.64 -10.67 -2.55
N LEU A 42 7.91 -11.00 -2.80
CA LEU A 42 8.45 -12.35 -2.69
C LEU A 42 9.59 -12.36 -1.67
N ARG A 43 9.62 -13.39 -0.83
CA ARG A 43 10.69 -13.64 0.15
C ARG A 43 11.12 -15.09 0.10
N HIS A 44 12.42 -15.31 0.17
CA HIS A 44 12.98 -16.64 0.34
C HIS A 44 13.55 -16.79 1.76
N PRO A 45 13.47 -17.98 2.40
CA PRO A 45 14.00 -18.18 3.76
C PRO A 45 15.47 -17.78 3.92
N ASP A 46 16.30 -18.02 2.88
CA ASP A 46 17.73 -17.69 2.91
C ASP A 46 18.03 -16.27 2.41
N GLY A 47 17.03 -15.38 2.38
CA GLY A 47 17.15 -14.02 1.85
C GLY A 47 17.12 -13.97 0.32
N GLY A 48 17.18 -12.74 -0.22
CA GLY A 48 17.09 -12.50 -1.65
C GLY A 48 15.67 -12.49 -2.21
N GLY A 49 15.55 -12.21 -3.51
CA GLY A 49 14.29 -12.01 -4.21
C GLY A 49 13.81 -13.26 -4.96
N LEU A 50 13.59 -13.09 -6.26
CA LEU A 50 12.99 -14.08 -7.15
C LEU A 50 13.91 -15.30 -7.36
N ARG A 51 13.48 -16.46 -6.86
CA ARG A 51 14.07 -17.79 -7.10
C ARG A 51 13.09 -18.88 -6.71
N ALA A 52 13.34 -20.11 -7.16
CA ALA A 52 12.52 -21.27 -6.78
C ALA A 52 12.46 -21.41 -5.24
N GLY A 53 11.27 -21.69 -4.70
CA GLY A 53 10.98 -21.75 -3.27
C GLY A 53 10.63 -20.42 -2.60
N ALA A 54 10.89 -19.27 -3.24
CA ALA A 54 10.43 -17.99 -2.71
C ALA A 54 8.90 -17.98 -2.60
N SER A 55 8.40 -17.41 -1.52
CA SER A 55 6.96 -17.37 -1.23
C SER A 55 6.51 -15.94 -0.99
N GLY A 56 5.27 -15.63 -1.38
CA GLY A 56 4.71 -14.30 -1.22
C GLY A 56 3.36 -14.15 -1.86
N GLY A 57 3.13 -12.98 -2.48
CA GLY A 57 1.87 -12.71 -3.14
C GLY A 57 1.63 -11.23 -3.42
N HIS A 58 0.42 -10.93 -3.83
CA HIS A 58 -0.11 -9.57 -3.97
C HIS A 58 -1.55 -9.53 -3.47
N GLY A 59 -1.97 -8.45 -2.85
CA GLY A 59 -3.30 -8.36 -2.26
C GLY A 59 -3.65 -9.63 -1.44
N PRO A 60 -4.80 -10.27 -1.66
CA PRO A 60 -5.18 -11.51 -0.96
C PRO A 60 -4.56 -12.78 -1.55
N VAL A 61 -3.92 -12.70 -2.72
CA VAL A 61 -3.41 -13.87 -3.46
C VAL A 61 -2.05 -14.29 -2.93
N ARG A 62 -1.86 -15.60 -2.68
CA ARG A 62 -0.60 -16.17 -2.15
C ARG A 62 -0.13 -17.31 -3.04
N TYR A 63 1.18 -17.34 -3.28
CA TYR A 63 1.83 -18.34 -4.12
C TYR A 63 3.28 -18.59 -3.70
N THR A 64 3.86 -19.63 -4.27
CA THR A 64 5.26 -19.98 -4.16
C THR A 64 5.84 -20.09 -5.55
N VAL A 65 7.05 -19.60 -5.76
CA VAL A 65 7.79 -19.78 -7.00
C VAL A 65 8.13 -21.26 -7.14
N GLU A 66 7.56 -21.93 -8.13
CA GLU A 66 7.75 -23.35 -8.41
C GLU A 66 8.98 -23.57 -9.29
N GLU A 67 9.07 -22.76 -10.36
CA GLU A 67 10.18 -22.80 -11.31
C GLU A 67 10.66 -21.39 -11.59
N TYR A 68 11.97 -21.25 -11.75
CA TYR A 68 12.58 -20.00 -12.16
C TYR A 68 13.79 -20.25 -13.07
N GLU A 69 13.69 -19.78 -14.29
CA GLU A 69 14.77 -19.67 -15.25
C GLU A 69 15.12 -18.18 -15.39
N PRO A 70 16.33 -17.75 -14.91
CA PRO A 70 16.71 -16.35 -14.85
C PRO A 70 16.45 -15.60 -16.16
N GLY A 71 15.68 -14.49 -16.06
CA GLY A 71 15.34 -13.62 -17.16
C GLY A 71 14.39 -14.19 -18.22
N ARG A 72 14.03 -15.47 -18.16
CA ARG A 72 13.25 -16.14 -19.20
C ARG A 72 11.89 -16.62 -18.74
N ARG A 73 11.82 -17.27 -17.58
CA ARG A 73 10.59 -17.87 -17.09
C ARG A 73 10.51 -17.83 -15.58
N VAL A 74 9.31 -17.54 -15.09
CA VAL A 74 8.94 -17.77 -13.69
C VAL A 74 7.55 -18.38 -13.64
N THR A 75 7.39 -19.45 -12.85
CA THR A 75 6.11 -20.12 -12.60
C THR A 75 5.78 -20.07 -11.12
N PHE A 76 4.58 -19.66 -10.82
CA PHE A 76 4.07 -19.52 -9.46
C PHE A 76 2.95 -20.54 -9.22
N ARG A 77 3.08 -21.36 -8.20
CA ARG A 77 2.02 -22.26 -7.72
C ARG A 77 1.17 -21.55 -6.68
N MET A 78 -0.12 -21.43 -6.94
CA MET A 78 -1.04 -20.82 -5.98
C MET A 78 -1.29 -21.69 -4.77
N ARG A 79 -1.40 -21.08 -3.58
CA ARG A 79 -1.70 -21.80 -2.34
C ARG A 79 -3.18 -22.20 -2.30
N ARG A 80 -3.48 -23.43 -1.91
CA ARG A 80 -4.86 -23.99 -1.87
C ARG A 80 -5.86 -23.14 -1.08
N LYS A 81 -5.41 -22.38 -0.08
CA LYS A 81 -6.27 -21.51 0.75
C LYS A 81 -6.87 -20.30 -0.01
N THR A 82 -6.43 -20.04 -1.25
CA THR A 82 -6.99 -18.96 -2.08
C THR A 82 -8.33 -19.29 -2.74
N GLY A 83 -8.84 -20.51 -2.57
CA GLY A 83 -10.08 -20.98 -3.22
C GLY A 83 -9.93 -21.27 -4.72
N LEU A 84 -8.76 -21.05 -5.31
CA LEU A 84 -8.48 -21.23 -6.75
C LEU A 84 -8.09 -22.66 -7.11
N GLY A 85 -8.12 -23.60 -6.15
CA GLY A 85 -7.80 -25.01 -6.40
C GLY A 85 -6.34 -25.22 -6.82
N ASN A 86 -6.13 -26.05 -7.83
CA ASN A 86 -4.81 -26.29 -8.44
C ASN A 86 -4.60 -25.23 -9.53
N ALA A 87 -4.10 -24.05 -9.17
CA ALA A 87 -3.85 -22.95 -10.08
C ALA A 87 -2.37 -22.59 -10.12
N TRP A 88 -1.91 -22.22 -11.29
CA TRP A 88 -0.60 -21.64 -11.47
C TRP A 88 -0.69 -20.41 -12.39
N HIS A 89 0.23 -19.49 -12.23
CA HIS A 89 0.46 -18.40 -13.17
C HIS A 89 1.96 -18.20 -13.38
N GLY A 90 2.32 -17.51 -14.43
CA GLY A 90 3.72 -17.29 -14.72
C GLY A 90 3.95 -16.20 -15.75
N MET A 91 5.22 -15.85 -15.90
CA MET A 91 5.70 -14.98 -16.97
C MET A 91 6.79 -15.67 -17.78
N VAL A 92 6.75 -15.47 -19.08
CA VAL A 92 7.68 -16.03 -20.04
C VAL A 92 8.14 -14.93 -20.97
N ALA A 93 9.46 -14.83 -21.19
CA ALA A 93 10.09 -13.95 -22.17
C ALA A 93 10.83 -14.77 -23.22
N GLU A 94 10.45 -14.62 -24.49
CA GLU A 94 11.02 -15.38 -25.62
C GLU A 94 11.51 -14.41 -26.70
N PRO A 95 12.68 -14.62 -27.32
CA PRO A 95 13.13 -13.78 -28.41
C PRO A 95 12.24 -13.99 -29.65
N THR A 96 11.98 -12.92 -30.39
CA THR A 96 11.26 -12.99 -31.66
C THR A 96 12.24 -12.89 -32.84
N PRO A 97 11.88 -13.45 -34.03
CA PRO A 97 12.77 -13.47 -35.18
C PRO A 97 13.21 -12.08 -35.70
N ASP A 98 12.43 -11.04 -35.38
CA ASP A 98 12.69 -9.64 -35.71
C ASP A 98 13.59 -8.91 -34.70
N GLY A 99 14.17 -9.64 -33.76
CA GLY A 99 15.09 -9.12 -32.74
C GLY A 99 14.40 -8.51 -31.52
N GLY A 100 13.06 -8.55 -31.44
CA GLY A 100 12.28 -8.16 -30.26
C GLY A 100 12.13 -9.28 -29.24
N THR A 101 11.17 -9.09 -28.32
CA THR A 101 10.84 -10.08 -27.28
C THR A 101 9.32 -10.25 -27.20
N LEU A 102 8.85 -11.49 -27.16
CA LEU A 102 7.50 -11.83 -26.78
C LEU A 102 7.46 -12.02 -25.27
N LEU A 103 6.85 -11.08 -24.55
CA LEU A 103 6.59 -11.19 -23.11
C LEU A 103 5.15 -11.67 -22.92
N ARG A 104 4.99 -12.76 -22.16
CA ARG A 104 3.70 -13.42 -21.96
C ARG A 104 3.45 -13.66 -20.48
N HIS A 105 2.23 -13.34 -20.04
CA HIS A 105 1.69 -13.72 -18.74
C HIS A 105 0.62 -14.80 -18.95
N GLU A 106 0.75 -15.91 -18.24
CA GLU A 106 -0.17 -17.05 -18.32
C GLU A 106 -0.76 -17.35 -16.95
N LEU A 107 -2.05 -17.65 -16.93
CA LEU A 107 -2.75 -18.17 -15.76
C LEU A 107 -3.54 -19.40 -16.16
N GLU A 108 -3.40 -20.48 -15.39
CA GLU A 108 -4.19 -21.68 -15.54
C GLU A 108 -4.81 -22.08 -14.20
N VAL A 109 -6.13 -22.29 -14.21
CA VAL A 109 -6.92 -22.64 -13.03
C VAL A 109 -7.69 -23.92 -13.32
N SER A 110 -7.44 -24.97 -12.53
CA SER A 110 -8.29 -26.16 -12.53
C SER A 110 -9.59 -25.81 -11.82
N SER A 111 -10.63 -25.44 -12.60
CA SER A 111 -11.89 -24.99 -12.05
C SER A 111 -12.62 -26.12 -11.33
N THR A 112 -12.75 -26.03 -10.03
CA THR A 112 -13.87 -26.63 -9.31
C THR A 112 -15.12 -25.77 -9.55
N GLY A 113 -16.32 -26.36 -9.44
CA GLY A 113 -17.58 -25.62 -9.66
C GLY A 113 -17.71 -24.30 -8.92
N ALA A 114 -16.98 -24.13 -7.81
CA ALA A 114 -16.92 -22.90 -7.01
C ALA A 114 -16.42 -21.65 -7.79
N MET A 115 -15.59 -21.82 -8.85
CA MET A 115 -15.04 -20.71 -9.65
C MET A 115 -15.90 -20.31 -10.85
N ARG A 116 -17.00 -21.03 -11.13
CA ARG A 116 -17.86 -20.74 -12.29
C ARG A 116 -18.45 -19.32 -12.27
N ILE A 117 -18.79 -18.81 -11.09
CA ILE A 117 -19.37 -17.46 -10.93
C ILE A 117 -18.30 -16.42 -10.62
N PRO A 118 -17.41 -16.61 -9.62
CA PRO A 118 -16.38 -15.61 -9.33
C PRO A 118 -15.42 -15.34 -10.48
N TRP A 119 -15.11 -16.35 -11.30
CA TRP A 119 -14.17 -16.20 -12.40
C TRP A 119 -14.60 -15.11 -13.41
N PRO A 120 -15.74 -15.20 -14.11
CA PRO A 120 -16.11 -14.20 -15.11
C PRO A 120 -16.44 -12.84 -14.49
N LEU A 121 -16.97 -12.81 -13.28
CA LEU A 121 -17.44 -11.57 -12.66
C LEU A 121 -16.32 -10.77 -11.99
N VAL A 122 -15.35 -11.42 -11.36
CA VAL A 122 -14.35 -10.78 -10.53
C VAL A 122 -12.93 -11.13 -10.97
N VAL A 123 -12.57 -12.42 -10.89
CA VAL A 123 -11.18 -12.86 -11.02
C VAL A 123 -10.59 -12.53 -12.38
N ARG A 124 -11.32 -12.83 -13.46
CA ARG A 124 -10.86 -12.52 -14.82
C ARG A 124 -10.62 -11.03 -15.02
N SER A 125 -11.55 -10.18 -14.58
CA SER A 125 -11.42 -8.73 -14.76
C SER A 125 -10.21 -8.17 -14.01
N MET A 126 -10.01 -8.63 -12.77
CA MET A 126 -8.87 -8.22 -11.95
C MET A 126 -7.56 -8.76 -12.51
N HIS A 127 -7.53 -10.05 -12.88
CA HIS A 127 -6.34 -10.67 -13.47
C HIS A 127 -5.91 -9.98 -14.78
N ASN A 128 -6.85 -9.72 -15.69
CA ASN A 128 -6.56 -8.99 -16.94
C ASN A 128 -5.94 -7.62 -16.66
N CYS A 129 -6.43 -6.94 -15.64
CA CYS A 129 -5.92 -5.66 -15.19
C CYS A 129 -4.43 -5.73 -14.81
N TYR A 130 -4.08 -6.68 -13.94
CA TYR A 130 -2.69 -6.84 -13.49
C TYR A 130 -1.77 -7.25 -14.64
N ALA A 131 -2.22 -8.17 -15.50
CA ALA A 131 -1.43 -8.66 -16.62
C ALA A 131 -1.15 -7.56 -17.64
N GLU A 132 -2.18 -6.83 -18.08
CA GLU A 132 -2.01 -5.75 -19.08
C GLU A 132 -1.20 -4.58 -18.51
N ASP A 133 -1.44 -4.17 -17.26
CA ASP A 133 -0.66 -3.10 -16.63
C ASP A 133 0.84 -3.49 -16.49
N ALA A 134 1.14 -4.77 -16.24
CA ALA A 134 2.52 -5.27 -16.22
C ALA A 134 3.18 -5.18 -17.60
N LEU A 135 2.46 -5.57 -18.65
CA LEU A 135 2.96 -5.51 -20.02
C LEU A 135 3.17 -4.05 -20.46
N ASP A 136 2.21 -3.15 -20.18
CA ASP A 136 2.35 -1.72 -20.45
C ASP A 136 3.53 -1.10 -19.67
N ARG A 137 3.75 -1.56 -18.45
CA ARG A 137 4.90 -1.11 -17.65
C ARG A 137 6.22 -1.58 -18.23
N ALA A 138 6.30 -2.83 -18.69
CA ALA A 138 7.51 -3.33 -19.35
C ALA A 138 7.91 -2.46 -20.56
N GLU A 139 6.95 -2.08 -21.40
CA GLU A 139 7.21 -1.21 -22.54
C GLU A 139 7.69 0.19 -22.12
N ARG A 140 7.10 0.77 -21.03
CA ARG A 140 7.54 2.07 -20.50
C ARG A 140 8.94 2.02 -19.92
N GLU A 141 9.25 1.00 -19.12
CA GLU A 141 10.58 0.82 -18.49
C GLU A 141 11.70 0.63 -19.53
N LEU A 142 11.36 0.10 -20.69
CA LEU A 142 12.29 -0.08 -21.81
C LEU A 142 12.33 1.12 -22.79
N GLY A 143 11.47 2.14 -22.58
CA GLY A 143 11.42 3.31 -23.43
C GLY A 143 10.85 3.07 -24.83
N VAL A 144 10.10 1.97 -25.04
CA VAL A 144 9.55 1.57 -26.35
C VAL A 144 8.03 1.72 -26.46
N GLY A 145 7.37 2.21 -25.45
CA GLY A 145 5.93 2.37 -25.49
C GLY A 145 5.32 2.56 -24.11
N PRO A 146 4.03 2.21 -23.90
CA PRO A 146 3.13 1.45 -24.79
C PRO A 146 2.58 2.29 -25.95
N ALA A 147 2.49 1.67 -27.12
CA ALA A 147 1.84 2.31 -28.27
C ALA A 147 0.36 2.59 -28.00
N HIS A 148 -0.29 1.74 -27.22
CA HIS A 148 -1.65 1.89 -26.73
C HIS A 148 -1.75 1.42 -25.28
N GLU A 149 -1.96 2.35 -24.36
CA GLU A 149 -2.22 2.04 -22.96
C GLU A 149 -3.52 1.25 -22.80
N HIS A 150 -3.47 0.19 -21.99
CA HIS A 150 -4.66 -0.62 -21.72
C HIS A 150 -5.71 0.19 -20.94
N ARG A 151 -6.93 0.22 -21.43
CA ARG A 151 -8.06 0.91 -20.81
C ARG A 151 -8.92 -0.07 -20.02
N HIS A 152 -8.92 0.07 -18.70
CA HIS A 152 -9.76 -0.76 -17.83
C HIS A 152 -11.25 -0.48 -18.04
N SER A 153 -12.05 -1.57 -18.05
CA SER A 153 -13.49 -1.49 -18.17
C SER A 153 -14.12 -0.73 -16.98
N PRO A 154 -15.32 -0.11 -17.14
CA PRO A 154 -16.04 0.48 -16.01
C PRO A 154 -16.27 -0.51 -14.88
N TRP A 155 -16.54 -1.78 -15.19
CA TRP A 155 -16.72 -2.85 -14.22
C TRP A 155 -15.44 -3.11 -13.41
N THR A 156 -14.30 -3.21 -14.05
CA THR A 156 -13.00 -3.34 -13.39
C THR A 156 -12.76 -2.21 -12.40
N ARG A 157 -13.04 -0.97 -12.79
CA ARG A 157 -12.92 0.21 -11.89
C ARG A 157 -13.85 0.13 -10.67
N VAL A 158 -15.07 -0.41 -10.84
CA VAL A 158 -15.98 -0.67 -9.72
C VAL A 158 -15.41 -1.73 -8.79
N LEU A 159 -14.92 -2.84 -9.33
CA LEU A 159 -14.30 -3.91 -8.55
C LEU A 159 -13.10 -3.42 -7.74
N GLU A 160 -12.20 -2.67 -8.35
CA GLU A 160 -11.05 -2.06 -7.68
C GLU A 160 -11.46 -1.22 -6.48
N ARG A 161 -12.47 -0.34 -6.66
CA ARG A 161 -13.00 0.47 -5.56
C ARG A 161 -13.59 -0.37 -4.44
N ARG A 162 -14.21 -1.51 -4.76
CA ARG A 162 -14.85 -2.42 -3.79
C ARG A 162 -13.86 -3.32 -3.06
N LEU A 163 -12.76 -3.70 -3.72
CA LEU A 163 -11.73 -4.58 -3.18
C LEU A 163 -10.61 -3.83 -2.43
N ARG A 164 -10.60 -2.49 -2.47
CA ARG A 164 -9.65 -1.68 -1.67
C ARG A 164 -9.77 -2.00 -0.19
N ARG A 165 -8.66 -1.97 0.53
CA ARG A 165 -8.62 -2.14 1.99
C ARG A 165 -9.63 -1.24 2.67
N ARG A 166 -10.39 -1.80 3.61
CA ARG A 166 -11.37 -1.06 4.37
C ARG A 166 -10.72 -0.45 5.60
N VAL A 167 -11.01 0.82 5.82
CA VAL A 167 -10.70 1.48 7.09
C VAL A 167 -11.98 1.50 7.92
N THR A 168 -11.92 0.85 9.09
CA THR A 168 -13.05 0.72 10.03
C THR A 168 -12.76 1.47 11.32
N SER A 169 -13.80 1.98 11.98
CA SER A 169 -13.68 2.50 13.34
C SER A 169 -13.40 1.35 14.31
N THR A 170 -12.58 1.60 15.31
CA THR A 170 -12.25 0.65 16.37
C THR A 170 -12.22 1.34 17.72
N ALA A 171 -12.15 0.57 18.80
CA ALA A 171 -11.89 1.11 20.12
C ALA A 171 -10.47 1.70 20.16
N PRO A 172 -10.27 2.89 20.76
CA PRO A 172 -8.95 3.46 20.96
C PRO A 172 -8.10 2.56 21.88
N LEU A 173 -6.82 2.48 21.56
CA LEU A 173 -5.82 1.83 22.43
C LEU A 173 -5.29 2.88 23.40
N PHE A 174 -5.23 2.54 24.69
CA PHE A 174 -4.75 3.42 25.77
C PHE A 174 -3.53 2.83 26.49
N ASP A 175 -2.78 1.99 25.84
CA ASP A 175 -1.51 1.43 26.28
C ASP A 175 -0.33 2.12 25.56
N GLY A 176 0.88 1.73 25.90
CA GLY A 176 2.08 2.23 25.24
C GLY A 176 2.20 3.76 25.22
N LEU A 177 2.47 4.31 24.04
CA LEU A 177 2.64 5.76 23.87
C LEU A 177 1.34 6.55 24.10
N ALA A 178 0.17 5.94 23.87
CA ALA A 178 -1.11 6.61 24.10
C ALA A 178 -1.36 6.87 25.61
N ALA A 179 -0.93 5.95 26.49
CA ALA A 179 -1.05 6.11 27.94
C ALA A 179 -0.19 7.26 28.49
N ALA A 180 0.98 7.50 27.86
CA ALA A 180 1.93 8.54 28.29
C ALA A 180 1.81 9.84 27.48
N GLY A 181 0.99 9.85 26.43
CA GLY A 181 0.99 10.90 25.42
C GLY A 181 0.44 12.24 25.91
N LEU A 182 -0.54 12.24 26.81
CA LEU A 182 -1.17 13.44 27.37
C LEU A 182 -1.53 13.23 28.83
N PRO A 183 -1.45 14.27 29.68
CA PRO A 183 -1.79 14.17 31.10
C PRO A 183 -3.28 13.93 31.35
N ARG A 184 -4.10 14.31 30.35
CA ARG A 184 -5.55 14.11 30.37
C ARG A 184 -6.05 13.92 28.92
N ILE A 185 -6.99 13.03 28.73
CA ILE A 185 -7.64 12.77 27.45
C ILE A 185 -9.11 13.18 27.55
N ASP A 186 -9.49 14.23 26.83
CA ASP A 186 -10.88 14.71 26.76
C ASP A 186 -11.63 14.13 25.57
N VAL A 187 -10.89 13.83 24.48
CA VAL A 187 -11.46 13.28 23.25
C VAL A 187 -10.52 12.23 22.68
N THR A 188 -11.13 11.21 22.08
CA THR A 188 -10.39 10.17 21.38
C THR A 188 -11.24 9.56 20.26
N ASP A 189 -10.59 9.14 19.20
CA ASP A 189 -11.13 8.25 18.18
C ASP A 189 -10.02 7.35 17.61
N ALA A 190 -10.41 6.25 17.00
CA ALA A 190 -9.46 5.34 16.38
C ALA A 190 -10.05 4.67 15.14
N PHE A 191 -9.17 4.46 14.16
CA PHE A 191 -9.47 3.76 12.93
C PHE A 191 -8.38 2.74 12.64
N ARG A 192 -8.77 1.59 12.11
CA ARG A 192 -7.84 0.53 11.74
C ARG A 192 -8.04 0.03 10.32
N THR A 193 -6.99 -0.55 9.78
CA THR A 193 -6.97 -1.26 8.50
C THR A 193 -6.18 -2.55 8.63
N ASP A 194 -6.38 -3.48 7.69
CA ASP A 194 -5.65 -4.74 7.66
C ASP A 194 -4.17 -4.50 7.35
N LEU A 195 -3.28 -5.17 8.08
CA LEU A 195 -1.86 -5.33 7.78
C LEU A 195 -1.70 -6.57 6.89
N LEU A 196 -1.47 -6.38 5.59
CA LEU A 196 -1.30 -7.49 4.66
C LEU A 196 0.14 -8.04 4.68
N PRO A 197 0.34 -9.32 4.32
CA PRO A 197 1.68 -9.86 4.16
C PRO A 197 2.49 -9.07 3.13
N GLY A 198 3.66 -8.62 3.54
CA GLY A 198 4.52 -7.78 2.72
C GLY A 198 4.40 -6.29 3.00
N ASP A 199 3.39 -5.85 3.77
CA ASP A 199 3.39 -4.49 4.28
C ASP A 199 4.57 -4.27 5.23
N GLY A 200 5.09 -3.05 5.24
CA GLY A 200 6.05 -2.64 6.25
C GLY A 200 5.44 -2.65 7.66
N ILE A 201 6.26 -2.96 8.65
CA ILE A 201 5.86 -3.00 10.07
C ILE A 201 6.36 -1.78 10.85
N ASP A 202 7.05 -0.84 10.21
CA ASP A 202 7.55 0.38 10.86
C ASP A 202 6.41 1.41 11.05
N PRO A 203 6.04 1.75 12.29
CA PRO A 203 4.97 2.70 12.56
C PRO A 203 5.30 4.14 12.14
N ILE A 204 6.59 4.53 12.12
CA ILE A 204 7.00 5.84 11.60
C ILE A 204 6.76 5.91 10.09
N ALA A 205 7.12 4.85 9.38
CA ALA A 205 6.89 4.79 7.94
C ALA A 205 5.38 4.87 7.61
N TRP A 206 4.52 4.16 8.35
CA TRP A 206 3.07 4.25 8.22
C TRP A 206 2.55 5.68 8.47
N THR A 207 3.02 6.34 9.52
CA THR A 207 2.67 7.73 9.83
C THR A 207 3.11 8.66 8.70
N THR A 208 4.35 8.53 8.24
CA THR A 208 4.90 9.35 7.15
C THR A 208 4.13 9.11 5.84
N ALA A 209 3.81 7.87 5.50
CA ALA A 209 3.02 7.53 4.33
C ALA A 209 1.61 8.15 4.39
N ALA A 210 0.98 8.18 5.56
CA ALA A 210 -0.34 8.79 5.72
C ALA A 210 -0.34 10.29 5.37
N PHE A 211 0.75 10.99 5.67
CA PHE A 211 0.89 12.42 5.40
C PHE A 211 1.60 12.74 4.08
N SER A 212 2.12 11.77 3.35
CA SER A 212 2.91 11.98 2.14
C SER A 212 2.11 12.57 0.96
N ALA A 213 0.80 12.29 0.90
CA ALA A 213 -0.09 12.84 -0.12
C ALA A 213 -1.48 13.11 0.48
N VAL A 214 -1.60 14.21 1.18
CA VAL A 214 -2.86 14.67 1.76
C VAL A 214 -3.80 15.09 0.64
N PRO A 215 -5.04 14.53 0.57
CA PRO A 215 -5.99 14.89 -0.46
C PRO A 215 -6.27 16.39 -0.51
N GLY A 216 -6.44 16.97 -1.70
CA GLY A 216 -6.62 18.41 -1.89
C GLY A 216 -7.80 19.02 -1.09
N TRP A 217 -8.87 18.27 -0.91
CA TRP A 217 -10.01 18.71 -0.08
C TRP A 217 -9.65 18.77 1.42
N VAL A 218 -8.77 17.88 1.92
CA VAL A 218 -8.24 17.93 3.30
C VAL A 218 -7.36 19.16 3.46
N LEU A 219 -6.46 19.43 2.48
CA LEU A 219 -5.66 20.66 2.47
C LEU A 219 -6.55 21.91 2.46
N ALA A 220 -7.66 21.90 1.71
CA ALA A 220 -8.62 23.00 1.71
C ALA A 220 -9.28 23.18 3.10
N LEU A 221 -9.66 22.10 3.76
CA LEU A 221 -10.19 22.15 5.14
C LEU A 221 -9.14 22.67 6.13
N LEU A 222 -7.88 22.26 6.01
CA LEU A 222 -6.78 22.75 6.84
C LEU A 222 -6.55 24.25 6.62
N ARG A 223 -6.59 24.74 5.37
CA ARG A 223 -6.49 26.18 5.06
C ARG A 223 -7.65 27.00 5.65
N ILE A 224 -8.87 26.49 5.55
CA ILE A 224 -10.04 27.12 6.16
C ILE A 224 -9.86 27.16 7.69
N ARG A 225 -9.46 26.03 8.28
CA ARG A 225 -9.11 25.96 9.71
C ARG A 225 -8.08 26.99 10.06
N ASP A 226 -6.97 27.06 9.34
CA ASP A 226 -5.85 27.98 9.62
C ASP A 226 -6.27 29.46 9.51
N ALA A 227 -7.13 29.79 8.54
CA ALA A 227 -7.72 31.12 8.43
C ALA A 227 -8.60 31.47 9.65
N LEU A 228 -9.42 30.53 10.11
CA LEU A 228 -10.29 30.73 11.28
C LEU A 228 -9.51 30.82 12.59
N VAL A 229 -8.49 29.97 12.77
CA VAL A 229 -7.74 29.90 14.04
C VAL A 229 -6.65 30.97 14.13
N ARG A 230 -6.19 31.51 13.00
CA ARG A 230 -5.23 32.65 12.98
C ARG A 230 -5.82 33.88 13.66
N VAL A 231 -7.13 34.09 13.53
CA VAL A 231 -7.86 35.19 14.20
C VAL A 231 -7.83 35.05 15.73
N VAL A 232 -7.73 33.82 16.24
CA VAL A 232 -7.77 33.49 17.67
C VAL A 232 -6.42 33.07 18.25
N GLY A 233 -5.33 33.16 17.47
CA GLY A 233 -3.95 32.96 17.94
C GLY A 233 -3.59 31.49 18.22
N ILE A 234 -4.23 30.53 17.55
CA ILE A 234 -3.87 29.11 17.59
C ILE A 234 -2.76 28.85 16.55
N ARG A 235 -1.74 28.08 16.92
CA ARG A 235 -0.63 27.71 16.02
C ARG A 235 -1.12 26.89 14.83
N THR A 236 -0.52 27.12 13.68
CA THR A 236 -0.82 26.47 12.41
C THR A 236 0.34 25.56 11.97
N ALA A 237 0.10 24.71 10.97
CA ALA A 237 1.12 23.83 10.41
C ALA A 237 2.32 24.60 9.81
N ASP A 238 2.12 25.83 9.37
CA ASP A 238 3.17 26.70 8.80
C ASP A 238 4.24 27.10 9.83
N ASP A 239 3.97 26.94 11.12
CA ASP A 239 4.91 27.25 12.20
C ASP A 239 5.99 26.15 12.41
N HIS A 240 5.92 25.05 11.66
CA HIS A 240 6.84 23.90 11.78
C HIS A 240 7.45 23.53 10.42
N PRO A 241 8.58 24.13 10.00
CA PRO A 241 9.22 23.79 8.73
C PRO A 241 9.77 22.36 8.76
N GLY A 242 9.31 21.53 7.82
CA GLY A 242 9.87 20.21 7.51
C GLY A 242 9.05 18.99 7.85
N ALA A 243 8.14 19.02 8.82
CA ALA A 243 7.19 17.95 9.10
C ALA A 243 5.83 18.52 9.47
N MET A 244 4.73 17.93 9.00
CA MET A 244 3.38 18.41 9.33
C MET A 244 3.10 18.37 10.84
N PHE A 245 3.70 17.39 11.55
CA PHE A 245 3.62 17.25 13.01
C PHE A 245 4.95 16.74 13.58
N PRO A 246 5.46 17.33 14.67
CA PRO A 246 6.63 16.81 15.39
C PRO A 246 6.41 15.38 15.89
N LEU A 247 7.50 14.59 15.89
CA LEU A 247 7.52 13.27 16.52
C LEU A 247 7.72 13.45 18.03
N HIS A 248 6.78 12.95 18.82
CA HIS A 248 6.81 12.98 20.29
C HIS A 248 7.33 11.69 20.92
N GLY A 249 7.32 10.58 20.17
CA GLY A 249 7.85 9.30 20.65
C GLY A 249 7.70 8.22 19.59
N ALA A 250 8.54 7.19 19.70
CA ALA A 250 8.47 6.00 18.88
C ALA A 250 8.96 4.76 19.64
N SER A 251 8.39 3.61 19.30
CA SER A 251 8.80 2.28 19.71
C SER A 251 8.86 1.36 18.49
N ALA A 252 9.13 0.08 18.68
CA ALA A 252 9.10 -0.90 17.62
C ALA A 252 7.71 -1.04 16.96
N THR A 253 6.64 -0.81 17.74
CA THR A 253 5.25 -1.03 17.32
C THR A 253 4.42 0.24 17.26
N GLU A 254 4.92 1.39 17.74
CA GLU A 254 4.16 2.63 17.81
C GLU A 254 4.98 3.85 17.39
N ALA A 255 4.30 4.82 16.77
CA ALA A 255 4.84 6.16 16.53
C ALA A 255 3.80 7.21 16.92
N MET A 256 4.21 8.22 17.67
CA MET A 256 3.36 9.30 18.14
C MET A 256 3.83 10.64 17.58
N VAL A 257 2.95 11.30 16.87
CA VAL A 257 3.15 12.67 16.37
C VAL A 257 2.07 13.59 16.95
N GLY A 258 2.34 14.89 17.00
CA GLY A 258 1.33 15.80 17.53
C GLY A 258 1.77 17.24 17.66
N ILE A 259 0.95 18.04 18.32
CA ILE A 259 1.19 19.46 18.59
C ILE A 259 0.76 19.77 20.03
N ASP A 260 1.56 20.57 20.73
CA ASP A 260 1.21 21.23 21.97
C ASP A 260 0.85 22.70 21.66
N ASP A 261 -0.39 23.08 22.00
CA ASP A 261 -0.89 24.42 21.85
C ASP A 261 -1.56 24.88 23.14
N ARG A 262 -1.57 26.18 23.40
CA ARG A 262 -2.18 26.73 24.63
C ARG A 262 -3.67 26.51 24.76
N HIS A 263 -4.38 26.08 23.71
CA HIS A 263 -5.81 25.84 23.70
C HIS A 263 -6.18 24.36 23.71
N LEU A 264 -5.34 23.52 23.10
CA LEU A 264 -5.47 22.07 23.05
C LEU A 264 -4.13 21.40 22.73
N ASP A 265 -3.91 20.22 23.25
CA ASP A 265 -2.86 19.31 22.80
C ASP A 265 -3.48 18.17 21.99
N PHE A 266 -2.80 17.78 20.94
CA PHE A 266 -3.21 16.73 20.02
C PHE A 266 -2.08 15.73 19.84
N ARG A 267 -2.43 14.43 19.87
CA ARG A 267 -1.53 13.34 19.50
C ARG A 267 -2.22 12.40 18.54
N LEU A 268 -1.49 11.95 17.54
CA LEU A 268 -1.84 10.83 16.67
C LEU A 268 -0.84 9.72 16.90
N ILE A 269 -1.32 8.58 17.33
CA ILE A 269 -0.54 7.37 17.57
C ILE A 269 -0.84 6.38 16.46
N THR A 270 0.19 5.94 15.75
CA THR A 270 0.10 4.85 14.78
C THR A 270 0.66 3.61 15.45
N THR A 271 -0.16 2.59 15.61
CA THR A 271 0.21 1.29 16.18
C THR A 271 0.18 0.23 15.10
N VAL A 272 1.24 -0.57 14.97
CA VAL A 272 1.34 -1.71 14.08
C VAL A 272 1.36 -2.99 14.90
N ASP A 273 0.32 -3.79 14.77
CA ASP A 273 0.18 -5.08 15.44
C ASP A 273 0.36 -6.19 14.40
N GLU A 274 1.52 -6.85 14.44
CA GLU A 274 1.86 -7.93 13.53
C GLU A 274 1.10 -9.22 13.83
N GLU A 275 0.82 -9.50 15.10
CA GLU A 275 0.13 -10.71 15.53
C GLU A 275 -1.35 -10.64 15.16
N ALA A 276 -2.02 -9.56 15.52
CA ALA A 276 -3.41 -9.32 15.18
C ALA A 276 -3.63 -8.90 13.72
N ARG A 277 -2.56 -8.55 13.02
CA ARG A 277 -2.59 -8.13 11.60
C ARG A 277 -3.37 -6.85 11.34
N TRP A 278 -3.13 -5.83 12.18
CA TRP A 278 -3.77 -4.51 12.08
C TRP A 278 -2.75 -3.36 12.09
N VAL A 279 -3.12 -2.29 11.41
CA VAL A 279 -2.54 -0.96 11.64
C VAL A 279 -3.65 -0.07 12.15
N THR A 280 -3.43 0.54 13.31
CA THR A 280 -4.39 1.42 13.97
C THR A 280 -3.83 2.82 14.06
N MET A 281 -4.64 3.83 13.78
CA MET A 281 -4.36 5.22 14.08
C MET A 281 -5.33 5.70 15.15
N THR A 282 -4.80 6.07 16.31
CA THR A 282 -5.54 6.57 17.48
C THR A 282 -5.25 8.04 17.66
N THR A 283 -6.30 8.85 17.74
CA THR A 283 -6.20 10.25 18.11
C THR A 283 -6.56 10.42 19.56
N ILE A 284 -5.77 11.20 20.30
CA ILE A 284 -6.09 11.69 21.64
C ILE A 284 -5.92 13.20 21.70
N VAL A 285 -6.83 13.88 22.41
CA VAL A 285 -6.86 15.34 22.50
C VAL A 285 -7.12 15.75 23.96
N HIS A 286 -6.34 16.71 24.44
CA HIS A 286 -6.58 17.41 25.70
C HIS A 286 -7.01 18.85 25.41
N LEU A 287 -8.14 19.29 25.98
CA LEU A 287 -8.75 20.59 25.73
C LEU A 287 -8.53 21.53 26.92
N HIS A 288 -7.54 22.41 26.84
CA HIS A 288 -7.14 23.31 27.94
C HIS A 288 -8.13 24.45 28.18
N SER A 289 -8.83 24.92 27.17
CA SER A 289 -9.58 26.16 27.24
C SER A 289 -10.99 26.07 26.65
N PRO A 290 -11.90 27.01 26.98
CA PRO A 290 -13.19 27.12 26.32
C PRO A 290 -13.07 27.28 24.78
N LEU A 291 -12.03 27.98 24.33
CA LEU A 291 -11.77 28.16 22.89
C LEU A 291 -11.35 26.84 22.23
N GLY A 292 -10.51 26.04 22.88
CA GLY A 292 -10.18 24.68 22.44
C GLY A 292 -11.43 23.80 22.32
N ARG A 293 -12.36 23.87 23.27
CA ARG A 293 -13.65 23.16 23.22
C ARG A 293 -14.53 23.63 22.08
N LEU A 294 -14.63 24.94 21.86
CA LEU A 294 -15.37 25.51 20.74
C LEU A 294 -14.78 25.06 19.40
N TYR A 295 -13.46 25.17 19.24
CA TYR A 295 -12.76 24.70 18.06
C TYR A 295 -13.04 23.20 17.81
N TRP A 296 -12.87 22.34 18.82
CA TRP A 296 -13.12 20.92 18.70
C TRP A 296 -14.57 20.58 18.36
N SER A 297 -15.53 21.38 18.85
CA SER A 297 -16.95 21.17 18.52
C SER A 297 -17.24 21.22 17.01
N VAL A 298 -16.44 21.96 16.25
CA VAL A 298 -16.49 22.03 14.79
C VAL A 298 -15.64 20.90 14.15
N VAL A 299 -14.39 20.76 14.58
CA VAL A 299 -13.41 19.83 14.00
C VAL A 299 -13.86 18.36 14.09
N ARG A 300 -14.50 17.97 15.20
CA ARG A 300 -14.97 16.60 15.43
C ARG A 300 -15.85 16.02 14.32
N HIS A 301 -16.53 16.87 13.54
CA HIS A 301 -17.39 16.41 12.45
C HIS A 301 -16.61 16.01 11.19
N PHE A 302 -15.44 16.61 10.97
CA PHE A 302 -14.57 16.35 9.82
C PHE A 302 -13.43 15.40 10.14
N HIS A 303 -12.97 15.40 11.39
CA HIS A 303 -11.81 14.65 11.84
C HIS A 303 -11.87 13.15 11.49
N PRO A 304 -13.00 12.43 11.72
CA PRO A 304 -13.09 11.02 11.36
C PRO A 304 -12.94 10.75 9.86
N VAL A 305 -13.40 11.69 9.01
CA VAL A 305 -13.28 11.57 7.55
C VAL A 305 -11.85 11.80 7.12
N VAL A 306 -11.18 12.79 7.71
CA VAL A 306 -9.77 13.09 7.46
C VAL A 306 -8.90 11.89 7.86
N LEU A 307 -9.04 11.40 9.10
CA LEU A 307 -8.21 10.30 9.61
C LEU A 307 -8.42 9.01 8.81
N ARG A 308 -9.66 8.67 8.45
CA ARG A 308 -9.94 7.56 7.53
C ARG A 308 -9.29 7.74 6.16
N SER A 309 -9.24 8.96 5.66
CA SER A 309 -8.63 9.26 4.37
C SER A 309 -7.12 9.11 4.41
N LEU A 310 -6.47 9.59 5.47
CA LEU A 310 -5.04 9.45 5.70
C LEU A 310 -4.63 7.98 5.82
N LEU A 311 -5.35 7.22 6.64
CA LEU A 311 -5.07 5.79 6.81
C LEU A 311 -5.33 4.99 5.52
N ARG A 312 -6.39 5.34 4.75
CA ARG A 312 -6.60 4.74 3.42
C ARG A 312 -5.47 5.06 2.45
N HIS A 313 -4.92 6.27 2.53
CA HIS A 313 -3.80 6.65 1.68
C HIS A 313 -2.55 5.85 2.05
N ALA A 314 -2.19 5.77 3.32
CA ALA A 314 -1.07 4.95 3.79
C ALA A 314 -1.22 3.46 3.40
N ALA A 315 -2.44 2.93 3.50
CA ALA A 315 -2.78 1.56 3.12
C ALA A 315 -2.94 1.35 1.61
N SER A 316 -2.78 2.39 0.78
CA SER A 316 -2.86 2.29 -0.67
C SER A 316 -1.52 1.82 -1.26
N PRO A 317 -1.50 1.31 -2.51
CA PRO A 317 -0.25 0.98 -3.18
C PRO A 317 0.74 2.16 -3.27
N ALA A 318 0.25 3.39 -3.45
CA ALA A 318 1.10 4.59 -3.42
C ALA A 318 1.72 4.85 -2.05
N GLY A 319 0.96 4.63 -0.97
CA GLY A 319 1.48 4.66 0.40
C GLY A 319 2.49 3.54 0.65
N PHE A 320 2.25 2.34 0.12
CA PHE A 320 3.16 1.21 0.21
C PHE A 320 4.50 1.46 -0.48
N ASP A 321 4.50 2.02 -1.69
CA ASP A 321 5.73 2.41 -2.38
C ASP A 321 6.55 3.38 -1.49
N ARG A 322 5.87 4.32 -0.84
CA ARG A 322 6.50 5.23 0.12
C ARG A 322 7.01 4.54 1.38
N LEU A 323 6.27 3.53 1.89
CA LEU A 323 6.71 2.70 3.01
C LEU A 323 8.01 1.95 2.70
N LEU A 324 8.14 1.42 1.49
CA LEU A 324 9.37 0.74 1.05
C LEU A 324 10.56 1.70 0.91
N GLU A 325 10.35 2.91 0.41
CA GLU A 325 11.40 3.94 0.31
C GLU A 325 11.95 4.36 1.68
N LEU A 326 11.09 4.39 2.71
CA LEU A 326 11.46 4.86 4.05
C LEU A 326 12.12 3.78 4.93
N GLN A 327 11.96 2.50 4.62
CA GLN A 327 12.53 1.38 5.39
C GLN A 327 14.07 1.24 5.33
N PRO A 328 14.80 1.60 4.25
CA PRO A 328 16.26 1.42 4.20
C PRO A 328 17.04 2.25 5.21
N ALA A 329 16.49 3.37 5.68
CA ALA A 329 17.21 4.27 6.58
C ALA A 329 17.41 3.71 8.00
N ARG A 330 16.61 2.72 8.44
CA ARG A 330 16.74 2.10 9.77
C ARG A 330 17.64 0.88 9.83
N LEU A 331 17.73 0.11 8.74
CA LEU A 331 18.62 -1.07 8.68
C LEU A 331 20.11 -0.71 8.79
N VAL A 332 20.48 0.55 8.53
CA VAL A 332 21.86 1.04 8.65
C VAL A 332 22.12 1.65 10.05
N ALA A 333 21.10 2.13 10.74
CA ALA A 333 21.25 2.72 12.08
C ALA A 333 21.32 1.67 13.21
N ASP A 334 20.75 0.47 13.00
CA ASP A 334 20.83 -0.64 13.97
C ASP A 334 22.11 -1.52 13.82
N LEU A 335 23.00 -1.19 12.85
CA LEU A 335 24.27 -1.87 12.61
C LEU A 335 25.49 -0.98 12.89
N SER A 336 25.32 0.22 13.41
CA SER A 336 26.36 1.13 13.88
C SER A 336 26.23 1.40 15.39
#